data_a97a1f5d5dfdcae4547dd386467fad91
#
_entry.id   a97a1f5d5dfdcae4547dd386467fad91
#
_cell.length_a   1.000
_cell.length_b   1.000
_cell.length_c   1.000
_cell.angle_alpha   90.00
_cell.angle_beta   90.00
_cell.angle_gamma   90.00
#
_symmetry.space_group_name_H-M   'P 1'
#
loop_
_entity.id
_entity.type
_entity.pdbx_description
1 polymer ?
#
loop_
_entity_poly.entity_id
_entity_poly.type
_entity_poly.pdbx_seq_one_letter_code
_entity_poly.pdbx_strand_id
1 'polypeptide(L)'
;MNRLSREVPIDPPHAALLIIDVQNYCIGASTSEYFLRSLRDTVLPNVRRLQFACRGAGIEVIYSVIENMTRDGRDRSLDYKISGIDVPRGSSDAQVLDEIAPAEDEMVFRKTSSNLFISTNIDYVLRNLGVRSLIIAGIMTDQCVESAVRDACDLGYLVTVVIDACTTTSAERHEQSLLGIRGYCRQRTSDVLVAEISVNSSNQSD
;
A
#
# COMPACT_ATOMS: atom_id res chain seq x y z
N MET A 1 31.81 -11.84 -0.48
CA MET A 1 30.65 -11.20 -1.13
C MET A 1 29.45 -11.40 -0.21
N ASN A 2 28.87 -10.33 0.33
CA ASN A 2 27.59 -10.46 1.04
C ASN A 2 26.52 -10.92 0.07
N ARG A 3 25.89 -12.04 0.37
CA ARG A 3 24.81 -12.59 -0.46
C ARG A 3 23.60 -11.66 -0.38
N LEU A 4 23.16 -11.09 -1.48
CA LEU A 4 21.93 -10.31 -1.54
C LEU A 4 20.76 -11.17 -1.04
N SER A 5 19.91 -10.59 -0.20
CA SER A 5 18.75 -11.27 0.40
C SER A 5 17.54 -10.32 0.41
N ARG A 6 16.34 -10.88 0.24
CA ARG A 6 15.08 -10.17 0.51
C ARG A 6 14.72 -10.16 2.00
N GLU A 7 15.31 -11.08 2.76
CA GLU A 7 15.10 -11.23 4.21
C GLU A 7 15.93 -10.20 5.00
N VAL A 8 15.80 -8.93 4.65
CA VAL A 8 16.46 -7.82 5.33
C VAL A 8 15.43 -7.18 6.27
N PRO A 9 15.75 -7.02 7.56
CA PRO A 9 14.89 -6.29 8.49
C PRO A 9 14.64 -4.85 8.03
N ILE A 10 13.50 -4.28 8.46
CA ILE A 10 13.18 -2.88 8.19
C ILE A 10 14.20 -1.97 8.87
N ASP A 11 14.74 -1.05 8.09
CA ASP A 11 15.60 0.04 8.55
C ASP A 11 14.76 1.32 8.59
N PRO A 12 14.27 1.76 9.76
CA PRO A 12 13.28 2.83 9.86
C PRO A 12 13.62 4.12 9.12
N PRO A 13 14.85 4.69 9.19
CA PRO A 13 15.20 5.92 8.49
C PRO A 13 15.13 5.82 6.96
N HIS A 14 15.12 4.61 6.41
CA HIS A 14 15.12 4.36 4.96
C HIS A 14 13.92 3.51 4.53
N ALA A 15 12.83 3.55 5.31
CA ALA A 15 11.62 2.81 5.02
C ALA A 15 10.40 3.73 4.85
N ALA A 16 9.42 3.25 4.09
CA ALA A 16 8.09 3.87 4.02
C ALA A 16 7.00 2.81 4.04
N LEU A 17 5.90 3.13 4.72
CA LEU A 17 4.64 2.37 4.67
C LEU A 17 3.77 2.95 3.54
N LEU A 18 3.48 2.15 2.51
CA LEU A 18 2.53 2.48 1.45
C LEU A 18 1.18 1.83 1.74
N ILE A 19 0.15 2.64 1.96
CA ILE A 19 -1.24 2.20 2.12
C ILE A 19 -1.97 2.45 0.79
N ILE A 20 -2.28 1.37 0.08
CA ILE A 20 -2.77 1.42 -1.30
C ILE A 20 -4.30 1.37 -1.33
N ASP A 21 -4.92 2.44 -1.82
CA ASP A 21 -6.32 2.57 -2.25
C ASP A 21 -7.39 2.19 -1.21
N VAL A 22 -7.09 2.27 0.07
CA VAL A 22 -8.07 2.02 1.15
C VAL A 22 -8.92 3.28 1.32
N GLN A 23 -9.88 3.47 0.41
CA GLN A 23 -10.70 4.66 0.23
C GLN A 23 -12.20 4.33 0.11
N ASN A 24 -13.06 5.34 0.25
CA ASN A 24 -14.52 5.18 0.24
C ASN A 24 -15.05 4.52 -1.04
N TYR A 25 -14.48 4.83 -2.21
CA TYR A 25 -14.86 4.22 -3.48
C TYR A 25 -14.90 2.69 -3.41
N CYS A 26 -13.90 2.09 -2.79
CA CYS A 26 -13.78 0.63 -2.77
C CYS A 26 -14.87 -0.06 -1.94
N ILE A 27 -15.43 0.62 -0.94
CA ILE A 27 -16.57 0.13 -0.17
C ILE A 27 -17.85 0.25 -1.00
N GLY A 28 -18.08 1.42 -1.60
CA GLY A 28 -19.29 1.69 -2.39
C GLY A 28 -19.39 0.86 -3.67
N ALA A 29 -18.26 0.58 -4.31
CA ALA A 29 -18.21 -0.19 -5.56
C ALA A 29 -18.22 -1.71 -5.35
N SER A 30 -17.93 -2.22 -4.15
CA SER A 30 -17.83 -3.66 -3.90
C SER A 30 -19.17 -4.29 -3.56
N THR A 31 -19.46 -5.41 -4.25
CA THR A 31 -20.58 -6.32 -3.92
C THR A 31 -20.11 -7.59 -3.21
N SER A 32 -18.82 -7.75 -2.97
CA SER A 32 -18.24 -8.92 -2.32
C SER A 32 -18.36 -8.83 -0.80
N GLU A 33 -19.18 -9.69 -0.19
CA GLU A 33 -19.27 -9.82 1.26
C GLU A 33 -17.93 -10.23 1.90
N TYR A 34 -17.17 -11.10 1.23
CA TYR A 34 -15.84 -11.48 1.68
C TYR A 34 -14.93 -10.25 1.79
N PHE A 35 -14.89 -9.43 0.74
CA PHE A 35 -14.08 -8.22 0.73
C PHE A 35 -14.46 -7.27 1.86
N LEU A 36 -15.74 -6.93 1.99
CA LEU A 36 -16.22 -5.97 3.00
C LEU A 36 -15.96 -6.46 4.43
N ARG A 37 -16.16 -7.75 4.68
CA ARG A 37 -15.84 -8.36 5.98
C ARG A 37 -14.34 -8.35 6.25
N SER A 38 -13.52 -8.81 5.29
CA SER A 38 -12.07 -8.86 5.44
C SER A 38 -11.48 -7.45 5.63
N LEU A 39 -11.97 -6.46 4.88
CA LEU A 39 -11.57 -5.07 5.02
C LEU A 39 -11.82 -4.57 6.44
N ARG A 40 -13.07 -4.71 6.93
CA ARG A 40 -13.49 -4.21 8.24
C ARG A 40 -12.83 -4.95 9.41
N ASP A 41 -12.83 -6.29 9.35
CA ASP A 41 -12.52 -7.12 10.52
C ASP A 41 -11.02 -7.47 10.62
N THR A 42 -10.26 -7.29 9.53
CA THR A 42 -8.85 -7.68 9.46
C THR A 42 -7.95 -6.55 8.94
N VAL A 43 -8.21 -6.04 7.75
CA VAL A 43 -7.29 -5.08 7.08
C VAL A 43 -7.24 -3.76 7.84
N LEU A 44 -8.36 -3.11 8.10
CA LEU A 44 -8.39 -1.81 8.78
C LEU A 44 -7.73 -1.84 10.17
N PRO A 45 -8.04 -2.81 11.07
CA PRO A 45 -7.34 -2.93 12.34
C PRO A 45 -5.82 -3.09 12.18
N ASN A 46 -5.37 -3.90 11.22
CA ASN A 46 -3.95 -4.14 11.01
C ASN A 46 -3.25 -2.94 10.39
N VAL A 47 -3.87 -2.24 9.43
CA VAL A 47 -3.34 -0.99 8.87
C VAL A 47 -3.18 0.06 9.97
N ARG A 48 -4.16 0.24 10.87
CA ARG A 48 -4.04 1.17 12.02
C ARG A 48 -2.86 0.83 12.92
N ARG A 49 -2.64 -0.45 13.21
CA ARG A 49 -1.49 -0.90 14.02
C ARG A 49 -0.16 -0.62 13.35
N LEU A 50 -0.09 -0.85 12.03
CA LEU A 50 1.09 -0.51 11.23
C LEU A 50 1.34 0.99 11.20
N GLN A 51 0.32 1.82 10.97
CA GLN A 51 0.44 3.28 11.05
C GLN A 51 1.01 3.73 12.39
N PHE A 52 0.46 3.22 13.49
CA PHE A 52 0.92 3.57 14.83
C PHE A 52 2.39 3.20 15.03
N ALA A 53 2.78 1.98 14.66
CA ALA A 53 4.15 1.51 14.79
C ALA A 53 5.13 2.29 13.89
N CYS A 54 4.75 2.55 12.63
CA CYS A 54 5.57 3.29 11.68
C CYS A 54 5.76 4.76 12.13
N ARG A 55 4.69 5.44 12.52
CA ARG A 55 4.75 6.81 13.05
C ARG A 55 5.64 6.88 14.28
N GLY A 56 5.52 5.93 15.21
CA GLY A 56 6.35 5.85 16.41
C GLY A 56 7.82 5.59 16.14
N ALA A 57 8.15 4.99 15.01
CA ALA A 57 9.52 4.67 14.58
C ALA A 57 10.11 5.71 13.60
N GLY A 58 9.36 6.76 13.24
CA GLY A 58 9.80 7.75 12.25
C GLY A 58 9.84 7.20 10.81
N ILE A 59 9.08 6.15 10.52
CA ILE A 59 8.90 5.61 9.17
C ILE A 59 7.83 6.45 8.48
N GLU A 60 8.11 6.91 7.24
CA GLU A 60 7.16 7.64 6.42
C GLU A 60 5.88 6.83 6.17
N VAL A 61 4.72 7.47 6.32
CA VAL A 61 3.42 6.86 5.99
C VAL A 61 2.85 7.59 4.77
N ILE A 62 2.63 6.83 3.70
CA ILE A 62 2.25 7.34 2.39
C ILE A 62 1.01 6.59 1.92
N TYR A 63 0.09 7.31 1.30
CA TYR A 63 -1.17 6.76 0.79
C TYR A 63 -1.24 6.88 -0.72
N SER A 64 -1.95 5.97 -1.34
CA SER A 64 -2.49 6.19 -2.68
C SER A 64 -4.01 6.15 -2.67
N VAL A 65 -4.60 6.90 -3.57
CA VAL A 65 -6.03 6.89 -3.87
C VAL A 65 -6.25 6.93 -5.37
N ILE A 66 -7.30 6.26 -5.83
CA ILE A 66 -7.82 6.43 -7.18
C ILE A 66 -8.60 7.73 -7.20
N GLU A 67 -8.20 8.67 -8.07
CA GLU A 67 -8.89 9.94 -8.26
C GLU A 67 -8.57 10.51 -9.65
N ASN A 68 -9.58 10.95 -10.39
CA ASN A 68 -9.38 11.61 -11.67
C ASN A 68 -8.66 12.97 -11.49
N MET A 69 -7.74 13.30 -12.38
CA MET A 69 -7.12 14.63 -12.44
C MET A 69 -8.03 15.63 -13.14
N THR A 70 -8.84 15.16 -14.10
CA THR A 70 -9.75 15.98 -14.90
C THR A 70 -11.21 15.72 -14.51
N ARG A 71 -12.10 16.72 -14.75
CA ARG A 71 -13.51 16.61 -14.39
C ARG A 71 -14.24 15.49 -15.14
N ASP A 72 -13.84 15.23 -16.39
CA ASP A 72 -14.44 14.25 -17.28
C ASP A 72 -13.71 12.88 -17.26
N GLY A 73 -12.67 12.75 -16.44
CA GLY A 73 -11.91 11.49 -16.28
C GLY A 73 -11.18 11.04 -17.55
N ARG A 74 -10.87 11.96 -18.50
CA ARG A 74 -10.15 11.61 -19.74
C ARG A 74 -8.72 11.13 -19.48
N ASP A 75 -8.15 11.44 -18.35
CA ASP A 75 -6.81 11.07 -17.86
C ASP A 75 -6.72 9.65 -17.34
N ARG A 76 -7.85 8.97 -17.15
CA ARG A 76 -7.86 7.57 -16.71
C ARG A 76 -7.17 6.65 -17.72
N SER A 77 -6.51 5.61 -17.24
CA SER A 77 -5.98 4.55 -18.07
C SER A 77 -7.08 3.92 -18.93
N LEU A 78 -6.68 3.27 -20.05
CA LEU A 78 -7.63 2.55 -20.88
C LEU A 78 -8.35 1.48 -20.09
N ASP A 79 -7.63 0.74 -19.25
CA ASP A 79 -8.19 -0.29 -18.39
C ASP A 79 -9.28 0.27 -17.46
N TYR A 80 -9.02 1.39 -16.79
CA TYR A 80 -10.02 2.03 -15.92
C TYR A 80 -11.26 2.51 -16.70
N LYS A 81 -11.09 2.98 -17.93
CA LYS A 81 -12.23 3.35 -18.81
C LYS A 81 -13.06 2.15 -19.19
N ILE A 82 -12.43 1.03 -19.54
CA ILE A 82 -13.11 -0.22 -19.91
C ILE A 82 -13.80 -0.85 -18.69
N SER A 83 -13.14 -0.85 -17.53
CA SER A 83 -13.65 -1.42 -16.28
C SER A 83 -14.68 -0.54 -15.58
N GLY A 84 -14.93 0.68 -16.08
CA GLY A 84 -15.89 1.60 -15.47
C GLY A 84 -15.40 2.21 -14.14
N ILE A 85 -14.09 2.14 -13.84
CA ILE A 85 -13.52 2.77 -12.64
C ILE A 85 -13.47 4.28 -12.89
N ASP A 86 -14.28 5.01 -12.14
CA ASP A 86 -14.43 6.45 -12.28
C ASP A 86 -14.62 7.09 -10.90
N VAL A 87 -13.59 7.77 -10.41
CA VAL A 87 -13.61 8.46 -9.12
C VAL A 87 -13.42 9.94 -9.38
N PRO A 88 -14.51 10.73 -9.33
CA PRO A 88 -14.45 12.14 -9.65
C PRO A 88 -13.52 12.90 -8.73
N ARG A 89 -12.82 13.89 -9.31
CA ARG A 89 -11.92 14.76 -8.57
C ARG A 89 -12.63 15.48 -7.41
N GLY A 90 -12.07 15.38 -6.21
CA GLY A 90 -12.58 16.03 -5.00
C GLY A 90 -13.84 15.39 -4.43
N SER A 91 -14.26 14.21 -4.93
CA SER A 91 -15.40 13.49 -4.38
C SER A 91 -15.09 12.83 -3.04
N SER A 92 -16.14 12.48 -2.28
CA SER A 92 -16.00 11.65 -1.07
C SER A 92 -15.38 10.29 -1.38
N ASP A 93 -15.64 9.75 -2.56
CA ASP A 93 -15.09 8.46 -3.01
C ASP A 93 -13.57 8.44 -3.08
N ALA A 94 -12.94 9.61 -3.33
CA ALA A 94 -11.49 9.76 -3.37
C ALA A 94 -10.85 9.85 -1.97
N GLN A 95 -11.65 9.95 -0.90
CA GLN A 95 -11.13 10.09 0.46
C GLN A 95 -10.67 8.74 1.01
N VAL A 96 -9.51 8.72 1.66
CA VAL A 96 -9.07 7.60 2.50
C VAL A 96 -10.11 7.38 3.60
N LEU A 97 -10.33 6.13 4.00
CA LEU A 97 -11.28 5.80 5.07
C LEU A 97 -10.89 6.51 6.38
N ASP A 98 -11.89 7.07 7.07
CA ASP A 98 -11.68 7.86 8.30
C ASP A 98 -10.93 7.09 9.38
N GLU A 99 -11.13 5.77 9.47
CA GLU A 99 -10.47 4.90 10.46
C GLU A 99 -8.94 4.86 10.32
N ILE A 100 -8.43 5.19 9.13
CA ILE A 100 -7.00 5.18 8.81
C ILE A 100 -6.56 6.48 8.13
N ALA A 101 -7.28 7.57 8.37
CA ALA A 101 -7.02 8.86 7.75
C ALA A 101 -5.54 9.29 7.88
N PRO A 102 -5.00 9.94 6.84
CA PRO A 102 -3.66 10.51 6.89
C PRO A 102 -3.55 11.56 8.00
N ALA A 103 -2.38 11.64 8.64
CA ALA A 103 -2.02 12.79 9.48
C ALA A 103 -1.76 14.03 8.59
N GLU A 104 -1.71 15.23 9.22
CA GLU A 104 -1.66 16.51 8.49
C GLU A 104 -0.51 16.61 7.46
N ASP A 105 0.65 16.03 7.76
CA ASP A 105 1.86 16.10 6.91
C ASP A 105 2.13 14.80 6.14
N GLU A 106 1.20 13.84 6.11
CA GLU A 106 1.35 12.60 5.38
C GLU A 106 0.91 12.74 3.92
N MET A 107 1.68 12.15 3.01
CA MET A 107 1.48 12.29 1.58
C MET A 107 0.37 11.38 1.04
N VAL A 108 -0.50 11.94 0.19
CA VAL A 108 -1.53 11.19 -0.53
C VAL A 108 -1.32 11.34 -2.04
N PHE A 109 -0.96 10.25 -2.70
CA PHE A 109 -0.77 10.19 -4.14
C PHE A 109 -2.07 9.83 -4.86
N ARG A 110 -2.51 10.70 -5.78
CA ARG A 110 -3.66 10.46 -6.64
C ARG A 110 -3.23 9.76 -7.90
N LYS A 111 -3.85 8.63 -8.21
CA LYS A 111 -3.51 7.84 -9.40
C LYS A 111 -4.73 7.57 -10.27
N THR A 112 -4.49 7.40 -11.56
CA THR A 112 -5.51 7.19 -12.59
C THR A 112 -5.38 5.86 -13.32
N SER A 113 -4.60 4.94 -12.73
CA SER A 113 -4.41 3.55 -13.16
C SER A 113 -4.16 2.64 -11.97
N SER A 114 -4.20 1.32 -12.17
CA SER A 114 -3.87 0.35 -11.10
C SER A 114 -2.45 0.52 -10.57
N ASN A 115 -1.51 0.86 -11.44
CA ASN A 115 -0.11 0.95 -11.08
C ASN A 115 0.26 2.34 -10.54
N LEU A 116 0.68 2.39 -9.26
CA LEU A 116 1.07 3.62 -8.57
C LEU A 116 2.35 4.23 -9.15
N PHE A 117 3.35 3.41 -9.49
CA PHE A 117 4.64 3.88 -9.97
C PHE A 117 4.60 4.44 -11.41
N ILE A 118 3.68 3.92 -12.25
CA ILE A 118 3.51 4.40 -13.62
C ILE A 118 2.71 5.70 -13.67
N SER A 119 1.70 5.86 -12.81
CA SER A 119 0.74 6.96 -12.91
C SER A 119 1.02 8.13 -11.96
N THR A 120 2.10 8.06 -11.17
CA THR A 120 2.49 9.13 -10.25
C THR A 120 4.00 9.36 -10.26
N ASN A 121 4.44 10.39 -9.55
CA ASN A 121 5.86 10.67 -9.31
C ASN A 121 6.39 10.06 -8.00
N ILE A 122 5.76 9.01 -7.48
CA ILE A 122 6.12 8.44 -6.19
C ILE A 122 7.58 7.95 -6.12
N ASP A 123 8.11 7.33 -7.17
CA ASP A 123 9.51 6.88 -7.21
C ASP A 123 10.48 8.06 -7.00
N TYR A 124 10.21 9.20 -7.67
CA TYR A 124 11.00 10.41 -7.48
C TYR A 124 10.98 10.89 -6.03
N VAL A 125 9.81 10.90 -5.38
CA VAL A 125 9.65 11.34 -3.99
C VAL A 125 10.36 10.37 -3.04
N LEU A 126 10.15 9.06 -3.18
CA LEU A 126 10.78 8.04 -2.34
C LEU A 126 12.31 8.12 -2.39
N ARG A 127 12.89 8.35 -3.58
CA ARG A 127 14.34 8.51 -3.73
C ARG A 127 14.87 9.76 -3.03
N ASN A 128 14.13 10.88 -3.10
CA ASN A 128 14.51 12.11 -2.41
C ASN A 128 14.44 11.98 -0.88
N LEU A 129 13.53 11.15 -0.39
CA LEU A 129 13.42 10.81 1.04
C LEU A 129 14.49 9.78 1.48
N GLY A 130 15.28 9.24 0.56
CA GLY A 130 16.28 8.22 0.86
C GLY A 130 15.69 6.83 1.15
N VAL A 131 14.41 6.60 0.80
CA VAL A 131 13.74 5.32 1.01
C VAL A 131 14.39 4.22 0.18
N ARG A 132 14.65 3.07 0.80
CA ARG A 132 15.22 1.86 0.20
C ARG A 132 14.34 0.64 0.38
N SER A 133 13.45 0.66 1.37
CA SER A 133 12.51 -0.42 1.64
C SER A 133 11.08 0.08 1.77
N LEU A 134 10.15 -0.73 1.28
CA LEU A 134 8.72 -0.42 1.29
C LEU A 134 7.96 -1.49 2.05
N ILE A 135 7.12 -1.06 2.97
CA ILE A 135 6.09 -1.86 3.61
C ILE A 135 4.81 -1.58 2.84
N ILE A 136 4.20 -2.61 2.25
CA ILE A 136 3.01 -2.44 1.41
C ILE A 136 1.80 -3.12 2.07
N ALA A 137 0.74 -2.34 2.23
CA ALA A 137 -0.58 -2.76 2.69
C ALA A 137 -1.67 -2.15 1.80
N GLY A 138 -2.88 -2.68 1.83
CA GLY A 138 -4.02 -2.09 1.12
C GLY A 138 -4.74 -3.03 0.16
N ILE A 139 -5.36 -2.49 -0.87
CA ILE A 139 -6.31 -3.18 -1.76
C ILE A 139 -6.14 -2.77 -3.24
N MET A 140 -6.54 -3.58 -4.20
CA MET A 140 -6.81 -5.02 -4.09
C MET A 140 -5.49 -5.78 -4.18
N THR A 141 -5.36 -6.88 -3.42
CA THR A 141 -4.12 -7.67 -3.39
C THR A 141 -3.63 -8.05 -4.79
N ASP A 142 -4.53 -8.55 -5.62
CA ASP A 142 -4.29 -9.06 -6.98
C ASP A 142 -4.34 -7.99 -8.09
N GLN A 143 -4.40 -6.72 -7.72
CA GLN A 143 -4.43 -5.59 -8.66
C GLN A 143 -3.41 -4.52 -8.28
N CYS A 144 -3.86 -3.46 -7.60
CA CYS A 144 -3.03 -2.31 -7.27
C CYS A 144 -1.84 -2.66 -6.37
N VAL A 145 -2.06 -3.56 -5.38
CA VAL A 145 -0.98 -4.03 -4.49
C VAL A 145 0.05 -4.84 -5.26
N GLU A 146 -0.39 -5.87 -6.01
CA GLU A 146 0.51 -6.70 -6.82
C GLU A 146 1.30 -5.88 -7.84
N SER A 147 0.63 -4.95 -8.55
CA SER A 147 1.30 -4.06 -9.51
C SER A 147 2.37 -3.20 -8.83
N ALA A 148 2.05 -2.60 -7.69
CA ALA A 148 3.01 -1.79 -6.94
C ALA A 148 4.20 -2.61 -6.44
N VAL A 149 3.98 -3.86 -5.97
CA VAL A 149 5.05 -4.76 -5.52
C VAL A 149 6.03 -5.07 -6.65
N ARG A 150 5.53 -5.43 -7.83
CA ARG A 150 6.36 -5.79 -8.98
C ARG A 150 7.23 -4.63 -9.43
N ASP A 151 6.63 -3.46 -9.64
CA ASP A 151 7.36 -2.28 -10.07
C ASP A 151 8.34 -1.78 -9.01
N ALA A 152 7.96 -1.75 -7.74
CA ALA A 152 8.86 -1.38 -6.66
C ALA A 152 10.12 -2.27 -6.63
N CYS A 153 9.96 -3.59 -6.80
CA CYS A 153 11.08 -4.52 -6.85
C CYS A 153 11.96 -4.28 -8.08
N ASP A 154 11.37 -4.05 -9.25
CA ASP A 154 12.11 -3.77 -10.50
C ASP A 154 12.82 -2.40 -10.44
N LEU A 155 12.26 -1.43 -9.70
CA LEU A 155 12.92 -0.14 -9.42
C LEU A 155 14.01 -0.22 -8.34
N GLY A 156 14.19 -1.38 -7.70
CA GLY A 156 15.28 -1.66 -6.76
C GLY A 156 14.95 -1.45 -5.30
N TYR A 157 13.67 -1.34 -4.92
CA TYR A 157 13.26 -1.31 -3.52
C TYR A 157 13.21 -2.72 -2.92
N LEU A 158 13.57 -2.84 -1.64
CA LEU A 158 13.26 -4.03 -0.84
C LEU A 158 11.79 -3.93 -0.38
N VAL A 159 10.98 -4.88 -0.80
CA VAL A 159 9.54 -4.84 -0.51
C VAL A 159 9.14 -5.88 0.53
N THR A 160 8.36 -5.47 1.51
CA THR A 160 7.65 -6.33 2.45
C THR A 160 6.14 -6.12 2.28
N VAL A 161 5.41 -7.15 1.87
CA VAL A 161 3.95 -7.14 1.85
C VAL A 161 3.40 -7.62 3.18
N VAL A 162 2.46 -6.86 3.75
CA VAL A 162 1.78 -7.24 4.99
C VAL A 162 0.51 -7.99 4.63
N ILE A 163 0.59 -9.32 4.68
CA ILE A 163 -0.40 -10.22 4.09
C ILE A 163 -1.78 -10.12 4.73
N ASP A 164 -1.86 -9.86 6.03
CA ASP A 164 -3.10 -9.66 6.78
C ASP A 164 -3.55 -8.18 6.87
N ALA A 165 -2.84 -7.29 6.18
CA ALA A 165 -3.23 -5.91 5.94
C ALA A 165 -3.55 -5.65 4.45
N CYS A 166 -3.75 -6.72 3.67
CA CYS A 166 -4.21 -6.69 2.29
C CYS A 166 -5.44 -7.58 2.13
N THR A 167 -6.30 -7.27 1.16
CA THR A 167 -7.43 -8.12 0.76
C THR A 167 -7.84 -7.87 -0.69
N THR A 168 -8.66 -8.76 -1.23
CA THR A 168 -9.35 -8.63 -2.52
C THR A 168 -10.73 -9.27 -2.44
N THR A 169 -11.38 -9.50 -3.58
CA THR A 169 -12.78 -9.94 -3.67
C THR A 169 -13.04 -11.38 -3.20
N SER A 170 -12.01 -12.22 -3.05
CA SER A 170 -12.12 -13.56 -2.48
C SER A 170 -10.81 -14.02 -1.84
N ALA A 171 -10.89 -15.00 -0.92
CA ALA A 171 -9.72 -15.61 -0.30
C ALA A 171 -8.80 -16.26 -1.32
N GLU A 172 -9.38 -16.99 -2.28
CA GLU A 172 -8.63 -17.66 -3.34
C GLU A 172 -7.79 -16.67 -4.18
N ARG A 173 -8.38 -15.58 -4.63
CA ARG A 173 -7.67 -14.53 -5.38
C ARG A 173 -6.55 -13.92 -4.56
N HIS A 174 -6.81 -13.65 -3.27
CA HIS A 174 -5.80 -13.14 -2.35
C HIS A 174 -4.60 -14.08 -2.24
N GLU A 175 -4.85 -15.35 -1.98
CA GLU A 175 -3.81 -16.38 -1.84
C GLU A 175 -3.02 -16.58 -3.15
N GLN A 176 -3.68 -16.63 -4.30
CA GLN A 176 -3.05 -16.76 -5.60
C GLN A 176 -2.11 -15.59 -5.92
N SER A 177 -2.55 -14.36 -5.64
CA SER A 177 -1.72 -13.19 -5.81
C SER A 177 -0.48 -13.23 -4.91
N LEU A 178 -0.65 -13.55 -3.62
CA LEU A 178 0.47 -13.68 -2.67
C LEU A 178 1.47 -14.75 -3.12
N LEU A 179 0.98 -15.88 -3.65
CA LEU A 179 1.84 -16.91 -4.24
C LEU A 179 2.58 -16.37 -5.48
N GLY A 180 1.91 -15.62 -6.34
CA GLY A 180 2.47 -15.04 -7.56
C GLY A 180 3.60 -14.02 -7.32
N ILE A 181 3.56 -13.31 -6.20
CA ILE A 181 4.56 -12.30 -5.84
C ILE A 181 5.60 -12.80 -4.82
N ARG A 182 5.50 -14.02 -4.34
CA ARG A 182 6.44 -14.59 -3.33
C ARG A 182 7.92 -14.50 -3.76
N GLY A 183 8.19 -14.59 -5.06
CA GLY A 183 9.53 -14.47 -5.62
C GLY A 183 10.08 -13.04 -5.67
N TYR A 184 9.23 -12.03 -5.50
CA TYR A 184 9.58 -10.61 -5.58
C TYR A 184 9.84 -9.99 -4.20
N CYS A 185 9.00 -10.28 -3.22
CA CYS A 185 8.96 -9.57 -1.94
C CYS A 185 9.02 -10.51 -0.74
N ARG A 186 9.35 -9.92 0.41
CA ARG A 186 9.15 -10.55 1.71
C ARG A 186 7.67 -10.46 2.09
N GLN A 187 7.13 -11.50 2.69
CA GLN A 187 5.74 -11.54 3.17
C GLN A 187 5.72 -11.72 4.67
N ARG A 188 5.01 -10.86 5.40
CA ARG A 188 4.90 -10.89 6.85
C ARG A 188 3.48 -10.57 7.29
N THR A 189 3.10 -11.05 8.46
CA THR A 189 1.89 -10.57 9.14
C THR A 189 2.18 -9.25 9.85
N SER A 190 1.13 -8.50 10.14
CA SER A 190 1.22 -7.25 10.89
C SER A 190 1.85 -7.43 12.27
N ASP A 191 1.55 -8.53 12.98
CA ASP A 191 2.14 -8.83 14.29
C ASP A 191 3.66 -8.95 14.24
N VAL A 192 4.15 -9.73 13.28
CA VAL A 192 5.60 -9.95 13.09
C VAL A 192 6.29 -8.63 12.74
N LEU A 193 5.69 -7.85 11.85
CA LEU A 193 6.31 -6.62 11.37
C LEU A 193 6.30 -5.51 12.43
N VAL A 194 5.21 -5.35 13.17
CA VAL A 194 5.12 -4.40 14.29
C VAL A 194 6.17 -4.73 15.36
N ALA A 195 6.35 -6.01 15.69
CA ALA A 195 7.40 -6.42 16.63
C ALA A 195 8.81 -6.11 16.09
N GLU A 196 9.08 -6.36 14.81
CA GLU A 196 10.35 -6.05 14.14
C GLU A 196 10.67 -4.56 14.17
N ILE A 197 9.70 -3.69 13.86
CA ILE A 197 9.83 -2.23 13.88
C ILE A 197 10.15 -1.74 15.31
N SER A 198 9.44 -2.25 16.32
CA SER A 198 9.63 -1.85 17.72
C SER A 198 11.03 -2.17 18.24
N VAL A 199 11.58 -3.32 17.89
CA VAL A 199 12.95 -3.72 18.30
C VAL A 199 14.01 -2.82 17.63
N ASN A 200 13.85 -2.49 16.36
CA ASN A 200 14.81 -1.70 15.61
C ASN A 200 14.81 -0.22 16.06
N SER A 201 13.68 0.31 16.48
CA SER A 201 13.60 1.68 17.04
C SER A 201 14.32 1.81 18.37
N SER A 202 14.28 0.77 19.22
CA SER A 202 14.97 0.77 20.52
C SER A 202 16.50 0.74 20.40
N ASN A 203 17.03 0.10 19.36
CA ASN A 203 18.48 -0.03 19.12
C ASN A 203 19.12 1.23 18.50
N GLN A 204 18.35 2.21 18.07
CA GLN A 204 18.86 3.49 17.51
C GLN A 204 18.92 4.62 18.55
N SER A 205 18.43 4.38 19.75
CA SER A 205 18.39 5.39 20.83
C SER A 205 19.58 5.31 21.78
N ASP A 206 20.49 4.36 21.56
CA ASP A 206 21.77 4.16 22.28
C ASP A 206 22.96 4.59 21.39
#